data_e196206e9f61dab273731d3fe62189b9
#
_entry.id   e196206e9f61dab273731d3fe62189b9
#
_cell.length_a   1.000
_cell.length_b   1.000
_cell.length_c   1.000
_cell.angle_alpha   90.00
_cell.angle_beta   90.00
_cell.angle_gamma   90.00
#
_symmetry.space_group_name_H-M   'P 1'
#
loop_
_entity.id
_entity.type
_entity.pdbx_description
1 polymer ?
#
loop_
_entity_poly.entity_id
_entity_poly.type
_entity_poly.pdbx_seq_one_letter_code
_entity_poly.pdbx_strand_id
1 'polypeptide(L)'
;MHVGAALVGGAPSGRRPPGKRAPPLERFSVADSPVVLGLDFGGTKIALAVCEPDGELRASTTVSSGGELGARASFDRGIAAAREVLAAAAPGREVAAVGVSTFGIPFDDRVELAPTIDGWADLPLGHEVRSAFPGAAVRLATDAKAAAQAEVRWGALAGCDPAIYLNLGTGLSAAIVAGGNVLHGSNGAAGEIGYNLRAASDVGVPLAARTMLEDMISGQALARRAAGHTPHGGPMEAAEVFGSGRDVPDLDRLVTEFVTELAFHVVNLVIAINPVRIAVGGGMVRSWDRLRPGLQDALTAGVPFPPELVVARFPSDAPLIGAVGLAVDAAREGGIHGAEVTLPAVSLSEGLPL
;
A
#
# COMPACT_ATOMS: atom_id res chain seq x y z
N MET A 1 10.91 56.88 47.65
CA MET A 1 10.23 58.20 47.78
C MET A 1 9.01 58.19 46.85
N HIS A 2 7.86 58.29 47.46
CA HIS A 2 6.59 58.87 47.03
C HIS A 2 5.94 58.38 45.71
N VAL A 3 4.94 57.56 45.78
CA VAL A 3 3.47 57.81 46.08
C VAL A 3 2.81 58.70 44.98
N GLY A 4 1.81 58.16 44.39
CA GLY A 4 0.82 58.88 43.58
C GLY A 4 -0.31 57.96 43.19
N ALA A 5 -1.41 58.01 43.88
CA ALA A 5 -2.60 57.20 43.77
C ALA A 5 -3.64 57.79 42.81
N ALA A 6 -4.52 56.92 42.33
CA ALA A 6 -5.95 57.04 42.01
C ALA A 6 -6.36 57.91 40.80
N LEU A 7 -7.20 57.36 39.93
CA LEU A 7 -8.64 57.67 39.98
C LEU A 7 -9.44 56.77 39.04
N VAL A 8 -10.55 56.34 39.58
CA VAL A 8 -11.66 55.55 39.05
C VAL A 8 -12.32 56.25 37.86
N GLY A 9 -12.57 55.46 36.76
CA GLY A 9 -13.42 55.88 35.68
C GLY A 9 -14.28 54.68 35.23
N GLY A 10 -15.59 54.76 35.53
CA GLY A 10 -16.57 53.72 35.25
C GLY A 10 -16.77 53.50 33.74
N ALA A 11 -16.83 52.25 33.33
CA ALA A 11 -17.20 51.83 31.99
C ALA A 11 -18.71 51.74 31.83
N PRO A 12 -19.29 52.19 30.70
CA PRO A 12 -20.72 52.04 30.45
C PRO A 12 -21.06 50.60 30.05
N SER A 13 -22.12 50.08 30.63
CA SER A 13 -22.72 48.78 30.34
C SER A 13 -23.31 48.76 28.94
N GLY A 14 -22.51 48.33 27.94
CA GLY A 14 -23.00 48.03 26.59
C GLY A 14 -23.64 46.63 26.55
N ARG A 15 -24.95 46.61 26.36
CA ARG A 15 -25.69 45.36 26.05
C ARG A 15 -25.16 44.77 24.74
N ARG A 16 -24.61 43.54 24.77
CA ARG A 16 -24.31 42.74 23.57
C ARG A 16 -25.61 42.48 22.81
N PRO A 17 -25.63 42.64 21.47
CA PRO A 17 -26.76 42.22 20.68
C PRO A 17 -26.91 40.65 20.76
N PRO A 18 -28.13 40.13 20.64
CA PRO A 18 -28.36 38.68 20.68
C PRO A 18 -27.63 38.03 19.49
N GLY A 19 -26.72 37.13 19.82
CA GLY A 19 -25.98 36.35 18.83
C GLY A 19 -26.95 35.63 17.90
N LYS A 20 -26.78 35.77 16.60
CA LYS A 20 -27.43 34.94 15.60
C LYS A 20 -27.10 33.48 15.95
N ARG A 21 -28.09 32.65 16.27
CA ARG A 21 -27.92 31.22 16.38
C ARG A 21 -27.38 30.72 15.05
N ALA A 22 -26.26 29.99 15.11
CA ALA A 22 -25.77 29.23 13.97
C ALA A 22 -26.93 28.32 13.48
N PRO A 23 -27.13 28.16 12.18
CA PRO A 23 -28.11 27.23 11.67
C PRO A 23 -27.82 25.83 12.27
N PRO A 24 -28.86 25.05 12.60
CA PRO A 24 -28.66 23.70 13.09
C PRO A 24 -27.84 22.93 12.02
N LEU A 25 -26.77 22.27 12.44
CA LEU A 25 -26.07 21.30 11.63
C LEU A 25 -27.12 20.29 11.18
N GLU A 26 -27.43 20.27 9.89
CA GLU A 26 -28.29 19.25 9.29
C GLU A 26 -27.65 17.90 9.65
N ARG A 27 -28.33 17.14 10.50
CA ARG A 27 -27.98 15.75 10.76
C ARG A 27 -28.42 14.98 9.51
N PHE A 28 -27.49 14.78 8.59
CA PHE A 28 -27.69 13.80 7.54
C PHE A 28 -28.03 12.46 8.19
N SER A 29 -29.08 11.83 7.74
CA SER A 29 -29.38 10.44 8.09
C SER A 29 -28.18 9.59 7.66
N VAL A 30 -27.73 8.65 8.47
CA VAL A 30 -26.64 7.72 8.11
C VAL A 30 -26.96 6.99 6.79
N ALA A 31 -28.23 6.86 6.45
CA ALA A 31 -28.69 6.28 5.19
C ALA A 31 -28.36 7.14 3.95
N ASP A 32 -28.18 8.47 4.11
CA ASP A 32 -27.98 9.41 3.00
C ASP A 32 -26.51 9.90 2.87
N SER A 33 -25.63 9.51 3.80
CA SER A 33 -24.21 9.89 3.75
C SER A 33 -23.50 9.19 2.58
N PRO A 34 -22.60 9.86 1.84
CA PRO A 34 -21.85 9.21 0.78
C PRO A 34 -20.94 8.11 1.33
N VAL A 35 -20.50 7.20 0.45
CA VAL A 35 -19.52 6.14 0.78
C VAL A 35 -18.17 6.41 0.12
N VAL A 36 -17.15 5.68 0.55
CA VAL A 36 -15.85 5.64 -0.13
C VAL A 36 -15.58 4.24 -0.69
N LEU A 37 -14.81 4.17 -1.77
CA LEU A 37 -14.49 2.94 -2.46
C LEU A 37 -12.97 2.75 -2.52
N GLY A 38 -12.49 1.59 -2.06
CA GLY A 38 -11.12 1.13 -2.27
C GLY A 38 -11.09 0.11 -3.40
N LEU A 39 -10.15 0.25 -4.33
CA LEU A 39 -9.88 -0.68 -5.45
C LEU A 39 -8.41 -1.08 -5.41
N ASP A 40 -8.12 -2.37 -5.46
CA ASP A 40 -6.77 -2.91 -5.60
C ASP A 40 -6.70 -3.77 -6.87
N PHE A 41 -6.06 -3.24 -7.91
CA PHE A 41 -5.85 -3.93 -9.17
C PHE A 41 -4.54 -4.71 -9.11
N GLY A 42 -4.61 -6.00 -8.78
CA GLY A 42 -3.47 -6.91 -8.84
C GLY A 42 -3.40 -7.68 -10.16
N GLY A 43 -2.26 -8.31 -10.43
CA GLY A 43 -2.04 -9.08 -11.67
C GLY A 43 -2.95 -10.30 -11.83
N THR A 44 -3.37 -10.93 -10.74
CA THR A 44 -4.20 -12.14 -10.74
C THR A 44 -5.59 -11.94 -10.16
N LYS A 45 -5.76 -10.99 -9.27
CA LYS A 45 -7.01 -10.67 -8.57
C LYS A 45 -7.21 -9.17 -8.50
N ILE A 46 -8.47 -8.76 -8.43
CA ILE A 46 -8.89 -7.40 -8.12
C ILE A 46 -9.69 -7.49 -6.82
N ALA A 47 -9.24 -6.78 -5.80
CA ALA A 47 -9.94 -6.68 -4.54
C ALA A 47 -10.59 -5.29 -4.41
N LEU A 48 -11.75 -5.23 -3.80
CA LEU A 48 -12.48 -3.98 -3.63
C LEU A 48 -13.25 -3.96 -2.31
N ALA A 49 -13.42 -2.77 -1.75
CA ALA A 49 -14.12 -2.52 -0.50
C ALA A 49 -14.94 -1.25 -0.57
N VAL A 50 -16.17 -1.32 -0.11
CA VAL A 50 -17.06 -0.19 0.14
C VAL A 50 -17.03 0.12 1.62
N CYS A 51 -16.73 1.36 1.98
CA CYS A 51 -16.61 1.79 3.37
C CYS A 51 -17.40 3.07 3.63
N GLU A 52 -17.68 3.33 4.90
CA GLU A 52 -18.11 4.64 5.36
C GLU A 52 -16.96 5.65 5.22
N PRO A 53 -17.23 6.98 5.25
CA PRO A 53 -16.19 8.01 5.14
C PRO A 53 -15.16 8.00 6.28
N ASP A 54 -15.43 7.31 7.37
CA ASP A 54 -14.48 7.06 8.46
C ASP A 54 -13.63 5.80 8.25
N GLY A 55 -13.91 5.02 7.20
CA GLY A 55 -13.20 3.80 6.86
C GLY A 55 -13.86 2.52 7.39
N GLU A 56 -15.00 2.60 8.09
CA GLU A 56 -15.72 1.40 8.52
C GLU A 56 -16.17 0.58 7.31
N LEU A 57 -15.79 -0.71 7.30
CA LEU A 57 -16.08 -1.60 6.18
C LEU A 57 -17.57 -1.96 6.14
N ARG A 58 -18.22 -1.75 5.00
CA ARG A 58 -19.58 -2.21 4.72
C ARG A 58 -19.62 -3.53 3.97
N ALA A 59 -18.81 -3.62 2.94
CA ALA A 59 -18.67 -4.85 2.14
C ALA A 59 -17.36 -4.87 1.39
N SER A 60 -16.88 -6.07 1.10
CA SER A 60 -15.72 -6.30 0.24
C SER A 60 -15.93 -7.51 -0.63
N THR A 61 -15.23 -7.57 -1.75
CA THR A 61 -15.17 -8.74 -2.61
C THR A 61 -13.84 -8.81 -3.34
N THR A 62 -13.54 -9.99 -3.84
CA THR A 62 -12.37 -10.24 -4.69
C THR A 62 -12.82 -11.01 -5.92
N VAL A 63 -12.36 -10.56 -7.09
CA VAL A 63 -12.62 -11.22 -8.36
C VAL A 63 -11.31 -11.51 -9.08
N SER A 64 -11.29 -12.51 -9.99
CA SER A 64 -10.12 -12.71 -10.86
C SER A 64 -9.90 -11.48 -11.72
N SER A 65 -8.63 -11.07 -11.91
CA SER A 65 -8.31 -9.98 -12.84
C SER A 65 -8.65 -10.34 -14.28
N GLY A 66 -8.54 -11.63 -14.66
CA GLY A 66 -8.62 -12.04 -16.06
C GLY A 66 -7.53 -11.38 -16.90
N GLY A 67 -6.34 -11.19 -16.32
CA GLY A 67 -5.23 -10.47 -16.93
C GLY A 67 -4.79 -11.05 -18.28
N GLU A 68 -5.07 -12.33 -18.53
CA GLU A 68 -4.86 -12.99 -19.84
C GLU A 68 -5.72 -12.41 -20.98
N LEU A 69 -6.78 -11.69 -20.64
CA LEU A 69 -7.65 -10.99 -21.59
C LEU A 69 -7.23 -9.52 -21.83
N GLY A 70 -6.14 -9.09 -21.21
CA GLY A 70 -5.58 -7.75 -21.33
C GLY A 70 -6.18 -6.70 -20.41
N ALA A 71 -5.59 -5.51 -20.43
CA ALA A 71 -5.85 -4.41 -19.50
C ALA A 71 -7.31 -3.95 -19.49
N ARG A 72 -7.91 -3.73 -20.65
CA ARG A 72 -9.29 -3.25 -20.76
C ARG A 72 -10.28 -4.22 -20.12
N ALA A 73 -10.16 -5.51 -20.43
CA ALA A 73 -11.04 -6.53 -19.87
C ALA A 73 -10.89 -6.65 -18.34
N SER A 74 -9.65 -6.57 -17.84
CA SER A 74 -9.35 -6.59 -16.41
C SER A 74 -9.96 -5.36 -15.69
N PHE A 75 -9.75 -4.16 -16.23
CA PHE A 75 -10.32 -2.93 -15.69
C PHE A 75 -11.85 -2.98 -15.65
N ASP A 76 -12.50 -3.31 -16.78
CA ASP A 76 -13.96 -3.35 -16.90
C ASP A 76 -14.58 -4.36 -15.91
N ARG A 77 -13.89 -5.49 -15.70
CA ARG A 77 -14.29 -6.49 -14.69
C ARG A 77 -14.25 -5.92 -13.26
N GLY A 78 -13.17 -5.20 -12.91
CA GLY A 78 -13.05 -4.53 -11.61
C GLY A 78 -14.15 -3.50 -11.39
N ILE A 79 -14.44 -2.67 -12.40
CA ILE A 79 -15.50 -1.65 -12.32
C ILE A 79 -16.89 -2.30 -12.22
N ALA A 80 -17.15 -3.38 -12.96
CA ALA A 80 -18.40 -4.10 -12.87
C ALA A 80 -18.63 -4.67 -11.45
N ALA A 81 -17.61 -5.34 -10.90
CA ALA A 81 -17.66 -5.86 -9.53
C ALA A 81 -17.84 -4.74 -8.49
N ALA A 82 -17.19 -3.58 -8.67
CA ALA A 82 -17.37 -2.43 -7.78
C ALA A 82 -18.81 -1.92 -7.79
N ARG A 83 -19.42 -1.81 -8.97
CA ARG A 83 -20.83 -1.40 -9.10
C ARG A 83 -21.80 -2.39 -8.47
N GLU A 84 -21.55 -3.69 -8.62
CA GLU A 84 -22.36 -4.73 -7.98
C GLU A 84 -22.33 -4.64 -6.45
N VAL A 85 -21.11 -4.51 -5.87
CA VAL A 85 -20.96 -4.39 -4.41
C VAL A 85 -21.57 -3.09 -3.89
N LEU A 86 -21.39 -1.96 -4.61
CA LEU A 86 -22.00 -0.69 -4.27
C LEU A 86 -23.55 -0.79 -4.26
N ALA A 87 -24.12 -1.39 -5.30
CA ALA A 87 -25.58 -1.57 -5.39
C ALA A 87 -26.14 -2.43 -4.26
N ALA A 88 -25.38 -3.41 -3.80
CA ALA A 88 -25.79 -4.30 -2.71
C ALA A 88 -25.58 -3.66 -1.32
N ALA A 89 -24.44 -3.04 -1.08
CA ALA A 89 -24.01 -2.57 0.24
C ALA A 89 -24.41 -1.12 0.55
N ALA A 90 -24.62 -0.29 -0.48
CA ALA A 90 -24.91 1.14 -0.35
C ALA A 90 -25.89 1.61 -1.44
N PRO A 91 -27.09 0.99 -1.54
CA PRO A 91 -28.05 1.30 -2.61
C PRO A 91 -28.45 2.77 -2.59
N GLY A 92 -28.29 3.44 -3.73
CA GLY A 92 -28.65 4.84 -3.92
C GLY A 92 -27.71 5.87 -3.28
N ARG A 93 -26.66 5.45 -2.58
CA ARG A 93 -25.67 6.36 -1.99
C ARG A 93 -24.62 6.79 -3.03
N GLU A 94 -24.19 8.03 -2.91
CA GLU A 94 -23.11 8.57 -3.75
C GLU A 94 -21.75 8.05 -3.30
N VAL A 95 -20.81 7.92 -4.24
CA VAL A 95 -19.39 7.65 -3.97
C VAL A 95 -18.66 8.98 -3.85
N ALA A 96 -18.23 9.33 -2.64
CA ALA A 96 -17.51 10.58 -2.38
C ALA A 96 -16.08 10.53 -2.91
N ALA A 97 -15.42 9.39 -2.76
CA ALA A 97 -14.05 9.21 -3.19
C ALA A 97 -13.73 7.76 -3.55
N VAL A 98 -12.77 7.60 -4.44
CA VAL A 98 -12.21 6.30 -4.85
C VAL A 98 -10.70 6.34 -4.65
N GLY A 99 -10.18 5.43 -3.85
CA GLY A 99 -8.75 5.16 -3.74
C GLY A 99 -8.40 3.92 -4.56
N VAL A 100 -7.30 4.00 -5.28
CA VAL A 100 -6.85 2.93 -6.17
C VAL A 100 -5.43 2.53 -5.84
N SER A 101 -5.23 1.26 -5.63
CA SER A 101 -3.94 0.58 -5.61
C SER A 101 -3.75 -0.18 -6.92
N THR A 102 -2.54 -0.16 -7.47
CA THR A 102 -2.21 -0.91 -8.70
C THR A 102 -0.72 -1.27 -8.73
N PHE A 103 -0.39 -2.35 -9.42
CA PHE A 103 0.98 -2.60 -9.86
C PHE A 103 1.39 -1.56 -10.91
N GLY A 104 2.69 -1.25 -10.96
CA GLY A 104 3.22 -0.14 -11.75
C GLY A 104 2.94 1.23 -11.13
N ILE A 105 3.46 2.28 -11.75
CA ILE A 105 3.36 3.66 -11.28
C ILE A 105 2.21 4.36 -12.01
N PRO A 106 1.08 4.62 -11.32
CA PRO A 106 -0.08 5.20 -11.97
C PRO A 106 0.08 6.71 -12.17
N PHE A 107 -0.24 7.17 -13.38
CA PHE A 107 -0.50 8.55 -13.76
C PHE A 107 -1.97 8.69 -14.21
N ASP A 108 -2.39 9.90 -14.51
CA ASP A 108 -3.75 10.13 -14.96
C ASP A 108 -4.02 9.49 -16.34
N ASP A 109 -3.01 9.51 -17.21
CA ASP A 109 -3.09 9.15 -18.62
C ASP A 109 -2.41 7.81 -18.98
N ARG A 110 -1.69 7.19 -18.05
CA ARG A 110 -0.97 5.92 -18.26
C ARG A 110 -0.55 5.27 -16.95
N VAL A 111 0.00 4.07 -17.00
CA VAL A 111 0.68 3.41 -15.89
C VAL A 111 2.08 3.00 -16.33
N GLU A 112 3.13 3.56 -15.74
CA GLU A 112 4.51 3.19 -16.07
C GLU A 112 4.98 1.96 -15.30
N LEU A 113 5.96 1.24 -15.82
CA LEU A 113 6.57 0.06 -15.19
C LEU A 113 5.54 -1.03 -14.81
N ALA A 114 4.58 -1.30 -15.69
CA ALA A 114 3.47 -2.22 -15.43
C ALA A 114 3.43 -3.39 -16.46
N PRO A 115 4.41 -4.30 -16.45
CA PRO A 115 4.49 -5.38 -17.43
C PRO A 115 3.56 -6.58 -17.15
N THR A 116 2.86 -6.58 -16.02
CA THR A 116 2.13 -7.77 -15.53
C THR A 116 0.90 -8.13 -16.36
N ILE A 117 0.19 -7.15 -16.92
CA ILE A 117 -0.97 -7.34 -17.77
C ILE A 117 -0.73 -6.58 -19.08
N ASP A 118 -0.92 -7.24 -20.22
CA ASP A 118 -0.74 -6.63 -21.53
C ASP A 118 -1.65 -5.41 -21.71
N GLY A 119 -1.10 -4.31 -22.22
CA GLY A 119 -1.77 -3.03 -22.41
C GLY A 119 -2.07 -2.24 -21.12
N TRP A 120 -1.67 -2.72 -19.91
CA TRP A 120 -1.89 -1.97 -18.66
C TRP A 120 -1.14 -0.65 -18.64
N ALA A 121 0.05 -0.61 -19.24
CA ALA A 121 0.86 0.60 -19.35
C ALA A 121 0.17 1.72 -20.14
N ASP A 122 -0.64 1.36 -21.15
CA ASP A 122 -1.35 2.31 -21.99
C ASP A 122 -2.73 2.69 -21.46
N LEU A 123 -3.15 2.10 -20.32
CA LEU A 123 -4.45 2.39 -19.72
C LEU A 123 -4.40 3.75 -19.01
N PRO A 124 -5.26 4.73 -19.39
CA PRO A 124 -5.37 6.00 -18.67
C PRO A 124 -6.17 5.79 -17.36
N LEU A 125 -5.57 5.03 -16.42
CA LEU A 125 -6.24 4.47 -15.24
C LEU A 125 -6.95 5.55 -14.43
N GLY A 126 -6.30 6.68 -14.16
CA GLY A 126 -6.91 7.76 -13.39
C GLY A 126 -8.12 8.37 -14.09
N HIS A 127 -8.02 8.59 -15.41
CA HIS A 127 -9.14 9.10 -16.21
C HIS A 127 -10.31 8.12 -16.25
N GLU A 128 -10.02 6.84 -16.46
CA GLU A 128 -11.04 5.78 -16.53
C GLU A 128 -11.80 5.61 -15.23
N VAL A 129 -11.10 5.66 -14.07
CA VAL A 129 -11.76 5.59 -12.76
C VAL A 129 -12.64 6.81 -12.51
N ARG A 130 -12.19 8.03 -12.85
CA ARG A 130 -13.03 9.24 -12.76
C ARG A 130 -14.26 9.15 -13.65
N SER A 131 -14.12 8.60 -14.84
CA SER A 131 -15.24 8.38 -15.76
C SER A 131 -16.23 7.34 -15.24
N ALA A 132 -15.74 6.31 -14.54
CA ALA A 132 -16.58 5.26 -13.98
C ALA A 132 -17.38 5.73 -12.73
N PHE A 133 -16.83 6.72 -11.97
CA PHE A 133 -17.41 7.29 -10.75
C PHE A 133 -17.43 8.83 -10.83
N PRO A 134 -18.33 9.42 -11.63
CA PRO A 134 -18.42 10.88 -11.79
C PRO A 134 -18.71 11.58 -10.46
N GLY A 135 -17.99 12.66 -10.18
CA GLY A 135 -18.11 13.42 -8.95
C GLY A 135 -17.27 12.92 -7.77
N ALA A 136 -16.77 11.69 -7.82
CA ALA A 136 -15.87 11.17 -6.79
C ALA A 136 -14.45 11.75 -6.91
N ALA A 137 -13.85 12.09 -5.76
CA ALA A 137 -12.43 12.39 -5.70
C ALA A 137 -11.62 11.10 -5.91
N VAL A 138 -10.60 11.09 -6.79
CA VAL A 138 -9.82 9.89 -7.12
C VAL A 138 -8.36 10.07 -6.71
N ARG A 139 -7.84 9.10 -5.97
CA ARG A 139 -6.42 8.98 -5.63
C ARG A 139 -5.86 7.64 -6.04
N LEU A 140 -4.63 7.67 -6.58
CA LEU A 140 -3.94 6.50 -7.10
C LEU A 140 -2.62 6.32 -6.35
N ALA A 141 -2.23 5.07 -6.11
CA ALA A 141 -0.91 4.72 -5.59
C ALA A 141 -0.44 3.38 -6.16
N THR A 142 0.87 3.12 -6.09
CA THR A 142 1.37 1.75 -6.28
C THR A 142 0.92 0.87 -5.11
N ASP A 143 0.88 -0.43 -5.30
CA ASP A 143 0.52 -1.42 -4.27
C ASP A 143 1.37 -1.28 -3.00
N ALA A 144 2.69 -1.14 -3.13
CA ALA A 144 3.58 -0.96 -1.99
C ALA A 144 3.33 0.36 -1.25
N LYS A 145 3.01 1.46 -1.95
CA LYS A 145 2.73 2.74 -1.30
C LYS A 145 1.36 2.74 -0.62
N ALA A 146 0.36 2.13 -1.25
CA ALA A 146 -0.93 1.90 -0.63
C ALA A 146 -0.78 1.03 0.63
N ALA A 147 -0.03 -0.08 0.54
CA ALA A 147 0.26 -0.94 1.68
C ALA A 147 0.98 -0.17 2.82
N ALA A 148 1.98 0.65 2.50
CA ALA A 148 2.64 1.49 3.49
C ALA A 148 1.67 2.47 4.16
N GLN A 149 0.75 3.07 3.40
CA GLN A 149 -0.29 3.95 3.94
C GLN A 149 -1.17 3.22 4.96
N ALA A 150 -1.56 1.98 4.68
CA ALA A 150 -2.30 1.13 5.61
C ALA A 150 -1.51 0.88 6.91
N GLU A 151 -0.23 0.53 6.77
CA GLU A 151 0.66 0.21 7.89
C GLU A 151 0.98 1.44 8.75
N VAL A 152 1.15 2.61 8.15
CA VAL A 152 1.33 3.88 8.87
C VAL A 152 0.07 4.26 9.64
N ARG A 153 -1.07 4.08 9.04
CA ARG A 153 -2.33 4.54 9.62
C ARG A 153 -2.86 3.58 10.70
N TRP A 154 -2.76 2.29 10.46
CA TRP A 154 -3.42 1.28 11.29
C TRP A 154 -2.56 0.07 11.63
N GLY A 155 -1.36 -0.01 11.11
CA GLY A 155 -0.54 -1.21 11.17
C GLY A 155 0.74 -1.07 11.96
N ALA A 156 1.73 -1.84 11.53
CA ALA A 156 3.01 -1.98 12.20
C ALA A 156 3.89 -0.73 12.13
N LEU A 157 3.60 0.21 11.22
CA LEU A 157 4.34 1.46 11.07
C LEU A 157 3.68 2.66 11.76
N ALA A 158 2.59 2.45 12.50
CA ALA A 158 1.93 3.53 13.22
C ALA A 158 2.90 4.18 14.23
N GLY A 159 3.06 5.52 14.12
CA GLY A 159 3.95 6.30 14.96
C GLY A 159 5.45 6.12 14.69
N CYS A 160 5.84 5.39 13.65
CA CYS A 160 7.24 5.19 13.25
C CYS A 160 7.63 6.18 12.14
N ASP A 161 8.65 7.01 12.39
CA ASP A 161 9.12 8.01 11.40
C ASP A 161 10.62 8.32 11.62
N PRO A 162 11.49 8.14 10.63
CA PRO A 162 11.24 7.47 9.34
C PRO A 162 10.95 5.98 9.48
N ALA A 163 10.26 5.40 8.48
CA ALA A 163 9.98 3.96 8.44
C ALA A 163 10.04 3.43 7.00
N ILE A 164 10.08 2.11 6.86
CA ILE A 164 10.07 1.44 5.57
C ILE A 164 9.02 0.33 5.59
N TYR A 165 8.17 0.29 4.57
CA TYR A 165 7.44 -0.90 4.20
C TYR A 165 8.20 -1.62 3.09
N LEU A 166 8.52 -2.90 3.32
CA LEU A 166 9.21 -3.75 2.34
C LEU A 166 8.22 -4.80 1.82
N ASN A 167 7.91 -4.74 0.54
CA ASN A 167 7.06 -5.71 -0.12
C ASN A 167 7.88 -6.86 -0.69
N LEU A 168 7.73 -8.06 -0.13
CA LEU A 168 8.30 -9.31 -0.62
C LEU A 168 7.16 -10.22 -1.08
N GLY A 169 6.72 -10.02 -2.30
CA GLY A 169 5.62 -10.74 -2.93
C GLY A 169 6.02 -11.40 -4.25
N THR A 170 5.12 -11.38 -5.20
CA THR A 170 5.41 -11.74 -6.61
C THR A 170 6.55 -10.89 -7.13
N GLY A 171 6.53 -9.59 -6.84
CA GLY A 171 7.60 -8.62 -7.08
C GLY A 171 8.37 -8.20 -5.83
N LEU A 172 9.25 -7.22 -6.00
CA LEU A 172 10.07 -6.60 -4.95
C LEU A 172 9.92 -5.08 -5.03
N SER A 173 9.44 -4.47 -3.95
CA SER A 173 9.37 -3.02 -3.84
C SER A 173 9.48 -2.57 -2.38
N ALA A 174 9.74 -1.29 -2.17
CA ALA A 174 9.68 -0.67 -0.86
C ALA A 174 8.83 0.61 -0.92
N ALA A 175 8.30 1.03 0.21
CA ALA A 175 7.77 2.36 0.37
C ALA A 175 8.43 3.01 1.59
N ILE A 176 8.87 4.25 1.41
CA ILE A 176 9.59 5.01 2.42
C ILE A 176 8.61 5.97 3.09
N VAL A 177 8.62 5.98 4.41
CA VAL A 177 7.84 6.93 5.22
C VAL A 177 8.79 7.96 5.79
N ALA A 178 8.49 9.23 5.59
CA ALA A 178 9.23 10.34 6.18
C ALA A 178 8.29 11.53 6.43
N GLY A 179 8.42 12.17 7.59
CA GLY A 179 7.52 13.23 8.03
C GLY A 179 6.07 12.76 8.18
N GLY A 180 5.87 11.50 8.59
CA GLY A 180 4.55 10.89 8.74
C GLY A 180 3.82 10.54 7.43
N ASN A 181 4.48 10.73 6.27
CA ASN A 181 3.88 10.50 4.96
C ASN A 181 4.68 9.51 4.13
N VAL A 182 4.00 8.76 3.28
CA VAL A 182 4.64 7.91 2.28
C VAL A 182 5.24 8.77 1.18
N LEU A 183 6.54 8.59 0.90
CA LEU A 183 7.24 9.32 -0.16
C LEU A 183 6.83 8.79 -1.53
N HIS A 184 6.33 9.68 -2.38
CA HIS A 184 6.02 9.35 -3.77
C HIS A 184 7.24 9.50 -4.69
N GLY A 185 8.12 10.47 -4.43
CA GLY A 185 9.15 10.91 -5.38
C GLY A 185 8.56 11.80 -6.46
N SER A 186 9.41 12.41 -7.29
CA SER A 186 8.96 13.34 -8.34
C SER A 186 8.10 12.69 -9.43
N ASN A 187 8.32 11.40 -9.69
CA ASN A 187 7.61 10.62 -10.72
C ASN A 187 6.86 9.41 -10.14
N GLY A 188 6.58 9.41 -8.85
CA GLY A 188 5.94 8.28 -8.20
C GLY A 188 6.84 7.06 -7.95
N ALA A 189 8.14 7.12 -8.29
CA ALA A 189 9.05 5.97 -8.28
C ALA A 189 9.91 5.82 -7.01
N ALA A 190 9.66 6.60 -5.94
CA ALA A 190 10.42 6.42 -4.69
C ALA A 190 10.15 5.00 -4.14
N GLY A 191 11.23 4.30 -3.79
CA GLY A 191 11.14 2.96 -3.22
C GLY A 191 11.04 1.81 -4.23
N GLU A 192 11.10 2.07 -5.53
CA GLU A 192 11.12 1.03 -6.57
C GLU A 192 12.49 0.31 -6.60
N ILE A 193 12.85 -0.35 -5.48
CA ILE A 193 14.14 -1.00 -5.28
C ILE A 193 14.35 -2.22 -6.19
N GLY A 194 13.30 -2.77 -6.78
CA GLY A 194 13.39 -3.79 -7.82
C GLY A 194 14.27 -3.38 -9.00
N TYR A 195 14.46 -2.07 -9.20
CA TYR A 195 15.31 -1.47 -10.21
C TYR A 195 16.73 -1.11 -9.73
N ASN A 196 17.11 -1.42 -8.51
CA ASN A 196 18.46 -1.17 -8.00
C ASN A 196 19.52 -1.87 -8.86
N LEU A 197 20.70 -1.25 -8.96
CA LEU A 197 21.88 -1.91 -9.51
C LEU A 197 22.30 -3.05 -8.58
N ARG A 198 22.58 -4.21 -9.14
CA ARG A 198 23.01 -5.39 -8.38
C ARG A 198 24.51 -5.40 -8.11
N ALA A 199 25.28 -4.82 -9.02
CA ALA A 199 26.74 -4.74 -8.93
C ALA A 199 27.28 -3.47 -9.59
N ALA A 200 28.52 -3.12 -9.31
CA ALA A 200 29.21 -1.99 -9.95
C ALA A 200 29.31 -2.13 -11.48
N SER A 201 29.31 -3.36 -11.99
CA SER A 201 29.29 -3.64 -13.43
C SER A 201 28.00 -3.18 -14.13
N ASP A 202 26.95 -2.94 -13.40
CA ASP A 202 25.65 -2.49 -13.96
C ASP A 202 25.63 -0.98 -14.24
N VAL A 203 26.65 -0.25 -13.74
CA VAL A 203 26.76 1.19 -13.98
C VAL A 203 26.93 1.46 -15.46
N GLY A 204 26.03 2.27 -16.03
CA GLY A 204 26.03 2.62 -17.46
C GLY A 204 25.37 1.57 -18.37
N VAL A 205 24.96 0.42 -17.84
CA VAL A 205 24.17 -0.54 -18.61
C VAL A 205 22.72 -0.04 -18.70
N PRO A 206 22.15 0.10 -19.91
CA PRO A 206 20.76 0.51 -20.10
C PRO A 206 19.77 -0.42 -19.36
N LEU A 207 18.67 0.14 -18.86
CA LEU A 207 17.65 -0.60 -18.10
C LEU A 207 17.19 -1.88 -18.82
N ALA A 208 16.92 -1.78 -20.12
CA ALA A 208 16.47 -2.89 -20.96
C ALA A 208 17.53 -3.99 -21.22
N ALA A 209 18.80 -3.72 -20.91
CA ALA A 209 19.91 -4.63 -21.15
C ALA A 209 20.48 -5.30 -19.89
N ARG A 210 19.98 -4.93 -18.70
CA ARG A 210 20.46 -5.48 -17.44
C ARG A 210 19.40 -6.40 -16.80
N THR A 211 19.86 -7.36 -16.00
CA THR A 211 18.98 -8.15 -15.13
C THR A 211 18.54 -7.28 -13.96
N MET A 212 17.24 -7.10 -13.81
CA MET A 212 16.69 -6.34 -12.69
C MET A 212 16.88 -7.08 -11.38
N LEU A 213 16.97 -6.35 -10.27
CA LEU A 213 17.05 -6.95 -8.96
C LEU A 213 15.80 -7.81 -8.68
N GLU A 214 14.62 -7.34 -9.05
CA GLU A 214 13.37 -8.08 -8.93
C GLU A 214 13.39 -9.43 -9.67
N ASP A 215 14.09 -9.53 -10.80
CA ASP A 215 14.24 -10.78 -11.55
C ASP A 215 15.07 -11.83 -10.83
N MET A 216 15.73 -11.45 -9.73
CA MET A 216 16.57 -12.34 -8.92
C MET A 216 16.01 -12.59 -7.53
N ILE A 217 15.44 -11.58 -6.90
CA ILE A 217 15.03 -11.63 -5.49
C ILE A 217 13.56 -11.26 -5.27
N SER A 218 12.68 -11.73 -6.13
CA SER A 218 11.23 -11.74 -5.90
C SER A 218 10.72 -13.17 -5.70
N GLY A 219 9.49 -13.31 -5.23
CA GLY A 219 8.86 -14.63 -5.08
C GLY A 219 8.77 -15.36 -6.42
N GLN A 220 8.40 -14.66 -7.50
CA GLN A 220 8.35 -15.21 -8.85
C GLN A 220 9.75 -15.60 -9.35
N ALA A 221 10.76 -14.78 -9.08
CA ALA A 221 12.13 -15.08 -9.47
C ALA A 221 12.67 -16.34 -8.76
N LEU A 222 12.40 -16.47 -7.46
CA LEU A 222 12.81 -17.62 -6.68
C LEU A 222 12.13 -18.90 -7.18
N ALA A 223 10.82 -18.87 -7.41
CA ALA A 223 10.04 -19.98 -7.96
C ALA A 223 10.58 -20.43 -9.31
N ARG A 224 10.87 -19.49 -10.22
CA ARG A 224 11.45 -19.77 -11.54
C ARG A 224 12.85 -20.41 -11.43
N ARG A 225 13.72 -19.88 -10.56
CA ARG A 225 15.07 -20.41 -10.34
C ARG A 225 15.05 -21.81 -9.74
N ALA A 226 14.09 -22.10 -8.86
CA ALA A 226 13.95 -23.40 -8.20
C ALA A 226 13.41 -24.48 -9.15
N ALA A 227 12.68 -24.15 -10.21
CA ALA A 227 12.08 -25.11 -11.14
C ALA A 227 13.10 -26.12 -11.75
N GLY A 228 14.37 -25.71 -11.91
CA GLY A 228 15.46 -26.58 -12.39
C GLY A 228 16.01 -27.57 -11.35
N HIS A 229 15.61 -27.43 -10.07
CA HIS A 229 16.16 -28.20 -8.95
C HIS A 229 15.15 -29.17 -8.30
N THR A 230 13.95 -29.28 -8.87
CA THR A 230 12.92 -30.19 -8.36
C THR A 230 13.11 -31.62 -8.92
N PRO A 231 12.97 -32.66 -8.13
CA PRO A 231 13.10 -34.07 -8.60
C PRO A 231 12.15 -34.41 -9.75
N HIS A 232 11.07 -33.67 -9.90
CA HIS A 232 10.03 -33.96 -10.90
C HIS A 232 9.87 -32.84 -11.94
N GLY A 233 10.75 -31.80 -11.94
CA GLY A 233 10.76 -30.72 -12.95
C GLY A 233 9.51 -29.84 -12.98
N GLY A 234 8.70 -29.86 -11.92
CA GLY A 234 7.46 -29.07 -11.84
C GLY A 234 7.67 -27.64 -11.31
N PRO A 235 6.72 -26.72 -11.53
CA PRO A 235 6.73 -25.41 -10.91
C PRO A 235 6.64 -25.56 -9.38
N MET A 236 7.32 -24.67 -8.65
CA MET A 236 7.35 -24.63 -7.20
C MET A 236 7.02 -23.22 -6.73
N GLU A 237 6.17 -23.08 -5.74
CA GLU A 237 5.90 -21.81 -5.12
C GLU A 237 7.08 -21.34 -4.25
N ALA A 238 7.31 -20.03 -4.10
CA ALA A 238 8.41 -19.50 -3.28
C ALA A 238 8.38 -20.03 -1.84
N ALA A 239 7.20 -20.17 -1.24
CA ALA A 239 7.05 -20.74 0.10
C ALA A 239 7.50 -22.21 0.19
N GLU A 240 7.25 -23.00 -0.86
CA GLU A 240 7.71 -24.38 -0.96
C GLU A 240 9.24 -24.46 -1.09
N VAL A 241 9.84 -23.53 -1.84
CA VAL A 241 11.31 -23.44 -1.96
C VAL A 241 11.94 -23.18 -0.59
N PHE A 242 11.37 -22.29 0.20
CA PHE A 242 11.83 -22.00 1.56
C PHE A 242 11.63 -23.23 2.49
N GLY A 243 10.52 -23.94 2.35
CA GLY A 243 10.23 -25.15 3.13
C GLY A 243 11.16 -26.29 2.78
N SER A 244 11.27 -26.63 1.50
CA SER A 244 12.07 -27.75 0.98
C SER A 244 13.58 -27.50 1.01
N GLY A 245 14.04 -26.25 1.10
CA GLY A 245 15.45 -25.91 1.14
C GLY A 245 16.22 -26.55 2.29
N ARG A 246 15.55 -27.01 3.35
CA ARG A 246 16.22 -27.71 4.46
C ARG A 246 16.73 -29.11 4.08
N ASP A 247 16.07 -29.76 3.14
CA ASP A 247 16.33 -31.16 2.77
C ASP A 247 17.03 -31.30 1.41
N VAL A 248 17.07 -30.20 0.61
CA VAL A 248 17.64 -30.17 -0.74
C VAL A 248 18.76 -29.15 -0.82
N PRO A 249 20.06 -29.54 -0.85
CA PRO A 249 21.17 -28.62 -0.78
C PRO A 249 21.17 -27.50 -1.83
N ASP A 250 20.72 -27.78 -3.04
CA ASP A 250 20.64 -26.80 -4.11
C ASP A 250 19.56 -25.73 -3.83
N LEU A 251 18.42 -26.10 -3.23
CA LEU A 251 17.40 -25.17 -2.82
C LEU A 251 17.85 -24.35 -1.61
N ASP A 252 18.57 -24.94 -0.65
CA ASP A 252 19.12 -24.21 0.49
C ASP A 252 20.14 -23.15 0.04
N ARG A 253 20.96 -23.50 -0.95
CA ARG A 253 21.87 -22.52 -1.58
C ARG A 253 21.12 -21.38 -2.24
N LEU A 254 20.05 -21.65 -3.01
CA LEU A 254 19.21 -20.64 -3.64
C LEU A 254 18.56 -19.71 -2.60
N VAL A 255 18.06 -20.23 -1.51
CA VAL A 255 17.50 -19.45 -0.39
C VAL A 255 18.59 -18.58 0.24
N THR A 256 19.77 -19.13 0.47
CA THR A 256 20.89 -18.37 1.04
C THR A 256 21.32 -17.22 0.13
N GLU A 257 21.48 -17.49 -1.18
CA GLU A 257 21.79 -16.46 -2.18
C GLU A 257 20.71 -15.36 -2.20
N PHE A 258 19.43 -15.75 -2.22
CA PHE A 258 18.30 -14.86 -2.18
C PHE A 258 18.34 -13.93 -0.96
N VAL A 259 18.48 -14.50 0.23
CA VAL A 259 18.51 -13.73 1.49
C VAL A 259 19.72 -12.81 1.55
N THR A 260 20.89 -13.27 1.06
CA THR A 260 22.13 -12.48 1.04
C THR A 260 21.99 -11.27 0.11
N GLU A 261 21.49 -11.46 -1.11
CA GLU A 261 21.30 -10.36 -2.06
C GLU A 261 20.22 -9.38 -1.59
N LEU A 262 19.11 -9.88 -1.04
CA LEU A 262 18.10 -9.03 -0.41
C LEU A 262 18.69 -8.21 0.73
N ALA A 263 19.45 -8.84 1.63
CA ALA A 263 20.08 -8.18 2.77
C ALA A 263 21.04 -7.05 2.33
N PHE A 264 21.81 -7.27 1.27
CA PHE A 264 22.68 -6.23 0.71
C PHE A 264 21.91 -4.95 0.36
N HIS A 265 20.77 -5.08 -0.32
CA HIS A 265 19.96 -3.93 -0.72
C HIS A 265 19.21 -3.30 0.47
N VAL A 266 18.69 -4.13 1.39
CA VAL A 266 18.00 -3.65 2.59
C VAL A 266 18.97 -2.89 3.51
N VAL A 267 20.19 -3.38 3.73
CA VAL A 267 21.22 -2.69 4.53
C VAL A 267 21.56 -1.33 3.92
N ASN A 268 21.77 -1.25 2.60
CA ASN A 268 22.04 0.01 1.93
C ASN A 268 20.87 1.01 2.04
N LEU A 269 19.64 0.53 1.90
CA LEU A 269 18.46 1.35 2.06
C LEU A 269 18.33 1.88 3.50
N VAL A 270 18.59 1.02 4.49
CA VAL A 270 18.55 1.38 5.91
C VAL A 270 19.63 2.41 6.26
N ILE A 271 20.84 2.28 5.73
CA ILE A 271 21.91 3.27 5.92
C ILE A 271 21.49 4.63 5.34
N ALA A 272 20.85 4.64 4.16
CA ALA A 272 20.45 5.87 3.49
C ALA A 272 19.25 6.57 4.18
N ILE A 273 18.32 5.81 4.74
CA ILE A 273 17.07 6.35 5.31
C ILE A 273 17.12 6.46 6.83
N ASN A 274 17.88 5.59 7.51
CA ASN A 274 17.94 5.47 8.97
C ASN A 274 16.54 5.32 9.61
N PRO A 275 15.75 4.31 9.24
CA PRO A 275 14.39 4.14 9.73
C PRO A 275 14.37 3.62 11.17
N VAL A 276 13.29 3.93 11.90
CA VAL A 276 13.00 3.33 13.22
C VAL A 276 12.57 1.86 13.06
N ARG A 277 11.79 1.56 12.00
CA ARG A 277 11.23 0.24 11.77
C ARG A 277 11.11 -0.09 10.29
N ILE A 278 11.26 -1.39 10.00
CA ILE A 278 10.92 -1.99 8.71
C ILE A 278 9.77 -2.96 8.94
N ALA A 279 8.63 -2.75 8.29
CA ALA A 279 7.54 -3.70 8.23
C ALA A 279 7.61 -4.46 6.90
N VAL A 280 7.69 -5.79 6.98
CA VAL A 280 7.78 -6.66 5.80
C VAL A 280 6.42 -7.26 5.51
N GLY A 281 5.91 -7.02 4.31
CA GLY A 281 4.66 -7.57 3.81
C GLY A 281 4.87 -8.41 2.53
N GLY A 282 3.78 -8.82 1.91
CA GLY A 282 3.78 -9.68 0.74
C GLY A 282 3.80 -11.18 1.08
N GLY A 283 3.53 -12.01 0.08
CA GLY A 283 3.31 -13.44 0.28
C GLY A 283 4.48 -14.22 0.87
N MET A 284 5.71 -13.70 0.74
CA MET A 284 6.91 -14.37 1.24
C MET A 284 7.06 -14.31 2.78
N VAL A 285 6.28 -13.48 3.48
CA VAL A 285 6.26 -13.49 4.96
C VAL A 285 5.77 -14.82 5.55
N ARG A 286 5.13 -15.67 4.75
CA ARG A 286 4.82 -17.05 5.15
C ARG A 286 6.08 -17.87 5.48
N SER A 287 7.24 -17.46 4.97
CA SER A 287 8.55 -18.06 5.23
C SER A 287 9.41 -17.19 6.17
N TRP A 288 8.77 -16.42 7.06
CA TRP A 288 9.44 -15.45 7.93
C TRP A 288 10.53 -16.05 8.81
N ASP A 289 10.34 -17.26 9.29
CA ASP A 289 11.31 -18.01 10.09
C ASP A 289 12.64 -18.29 9.34
N ARG A 290 12.58 -18.29 8.00
CA ARG A 290 13.76 -18.47 7.11
C ARG A 290 14.33 -17.15 6.62
N LEU A 291 13.50 -16.15 6.41
CA LEU A 291 13.90 -14.82 5.93
C LEU A 291 14.52 -13.96 7.03
N ARG A 292 13.86 -13.91 8.20
CA ARG A 292 14.22 -13.00 9.27
C ARG A 292 15.65 -13.16 9.80
N PRO A 293 16.16 -14.37 10.10
CA PRO A 293 17.50 -14.51 10.69
C PRO A 293 18.56 -13.84 9.84
N GLY A 294 18.66 -14.15 8.54
CA GLY A 294 19.69 -13.57 7.67
C GLY A 294 19.56 -12.07 7.49
N LEU A 295 18.32 -11.54 7.40
CA LEU A 295 18.11 -10.08 7.34
C LEU A 295 18.47 -9.41 8.66
N GLN A 296 18.06 -9.97 9.80
CA GLN A 296 18.37 -9.42 11.13
C GLN A 296 19.88 -9.41 11.40
N ASP A 297 20.57 -10.51 11.08
CA ASP A 297 22.03 -10.62 11.26
C ASP A 297 22.77 -9.58 10.40
N ALA A 298 22.36 -9.43 9.13
CA ALA A 298 22.94 -8.45 8.23
C ALA A 298 22.71 -7.00 8.71
N LEU A 299 21.50 -6.68 9.18
CA LEU A 299 21.21 -5.37 9.76
C LEU A 299 22.01 -5.12 11.03
N THR A 300 22.08 -6.11 11.93
CA THR A 300 22.83 -5.97 13.19
C THR A 300 24.33 -5.78 12.97
N ALA A 301 24.89 -6.47 11.97
CA ALA A 301 26.33 -6.38 11.65
C ALA A 301 26.69 -5.17 10.78
N GLY A 302 25.79 -4.76 9.87
CA GLY A 302 26.09 -3.80 8.81
C GLY A 302 25.62 -2.37 9.04
N VAL A 303 24.71 -2.13 10.02
CA VAL A 303 24.08 -0.83 10.22
C VAL A 303 24.44 -0.23 11.57
N PRO A 304 24.89 1.04 11.63
CA PRO A 304 25.21 1.70 12.91
C PRO A 304 24.04 1.78 13.90
N PHE A 305 22.83 1.91 13.39
CA PHE A 305 21.57 1.98 14.15
C PHE A 305 20.55 1.03 13.51
N PRO A 306 20.59 -0.27 13.86
CA PRO A 306 19.68 -1.26 13.28
C PRO A 306 18.22 -0.95 13.63
N PRO A 307 17.32 -0.90 12.64
CA PRO A 307 15.88 -0.71 12.87
C PRO A 307 15.25 -1.97 13.46
N GLU A 308 14.06 -1.81 14.02
CA GLU A 308 13.20 -2.95 14.33
C GLU A 308 12.70 -3.59 13.03
N LEU A 309 12.86 -4.91 12.90
CA LEU A 309 12.40 -5.69 11.74
C LEU A 309 11.20 -6.54 12.14
N VAL A 310 10.03 -6.23 11.56
CA VAL A 310 8.75 -6.85 11.92
C VAL A 310 7.97 -7.32 10.67
N VAL A 311 7.04 -8.24 10.87
CA VAL A 311 6.02 -8.54 9.85
C VAL A 311 4.97 -7.44 9.85
N ALA A 312 4.51 -7.05 8.67
CA ALA A 312 3.42 -6.12 8.47
C ALA A 312 2.13 -6.65 9.13
N ARG A 313 1.30 -5.74 9.65
CA ARG A 313 0.02 -6.12 10.25
C ARG A 313 -0.97 -6.68 9.24
N PHE A 314 -0.89 -6.20 7.99
CA PHE A 314 -1.78 -6.58 6.89
C PHE A 314 -0.96 -7.27 5.79
N PRO A 315 -0.49 -8.51 5.99
CA PRO A 315 0.47 -9.11 5.08
C PRO A 315 -0.09 -9.42 3.68
N SER A 316 -1.41 -9.55 3.54
CA SER A 316 -2.07 -9.92 2.27
C SER A 316 -2.98 -8.85 1.68
N ASP A 317 -3.57 -8.01 2.53
CA ASP A 317 -4.64 -7.08 2.15
C ASP A 317 -4.25 -5.60 2.31
N ALA A 318 -2.98 -5.35 2.68
CA ALA A 318 -2.46 -3.99 2.86
C ALA A 318 -2.74 -3.06 1.67
N PRO A 319 -2.58 -3.47 0.39
CA PRO A 319 -2.87 -2.61 -0.74
C PRO A 319 -4.33 -2.15 -0.80
N LEU A 320 -5.29 -3.05 -0.57
CA LEU A 320 -6.71 -2.70 -0.53
C LEU A 320 -7.04 -1.79 0.66
N ILE A 321 -6.53 -2.10 1.86
CA ILE A 321 -6.73 -1.28 3.06
C ILE A 321 -6.14 0.12 2.84
N GLY A 322 -4.98 0.20 2.20
CA GLY A 322 -4.36 1.46 1.82
C GLY A 322 -5.17 2.23 0.77
N ALA A 323 -5.74 1.55 -0.21
CA ALA A 323 -6.66 2.16 -1.18
C ALA A 323 -7.89 2.76 -0.47
N VAL A 324 -8.48 2.07 0.51
CA VAL A 324 -9.52 2.65 1.37
C VAL A 324 -9.01 3.89 2.10
N GLY A 325 -7.80 3.85 2.66
CA GLY A 325 -7.16 4.99 3.32
C GLY A 325 -7.04 6.20 2.38
N LEU A 326 -6.59 6.00 1.15
CA LEU A 326 -6.50 7.04 0.13
C LEU A 326 -7.88 7.65 -0.19
N ALA A 327 -8.92 6.82 -0.29
CA ALA A 327 -10.28 7.30 -0.52
C ALA A 327 -10.81 8.12 0.66
N VAL A 328 -10.60 7.67 1.90
CA VAL A 328 -10.97 8.41 3.12
C VAL A 328 -10.28 9.78 3.17
N ASP A 329 -8.98 9.84 2.84
CA ASP A 329 -8.24 11.11 2.83
C ASP A 329 -8.77 12.05 1.74
N ALA A 330 -9.05 11.53 0.55
CA ALA A 330 -9.62 12.31 -0.55
C ALA A 330 -11.04 12.86 -0.20
N ALA A 331 -11.88 12.06 0.44
CA ALA A 331 -13.20 12.49 0.88
C ALA A 331 -13.12 13.62 1.94
N ARG A 332 -12.19 13.51 2.89
CA ARG A 332 -11.98 14.53 3.93
C ARG A 332 -11.51 15.86 3.36
N GLU A 333 -10.60 15.85 2.39
CA GLU A 333 -10.17 17.06 1.69
C GLU A 333 -11.31 17.71 0.90
N GLY A 334 -12.25 16.89 0.41
CA GLY A 334 -13.51 17.35 -0.19
C GLY A 334 -14.55 17.89 0.80
N GLY A 335 -14.21 17.92 2.11
CA GLY A 335 -15.11 18.44 3.16
C GLY A 335 -16.07 17.42 3.75
N ILE A 336 -15.91 16.14 3.41
CA ILE A 336 -16.71 15.04 3.95
C ILE A 336 -15.99 14.45 5.15
N HIS A 337 -16.53 14.67 6.35
CA HIS A 337 -15.94 14.22 7.60
C HIS A 337 -16.78 13.07 8.18
N GLY A 338 -16.16 11.89 8.35
CA GLY A 338 -16.68 10.82 9.21
C GLY A 338 -16.28 11.02 10.67
N ALA A 339 -16.79 10.18 11.57
CA ALA A 339 -16.30 10.06 12.94
C ALA A 339 -14.80 9.67 12.95
N GLU A 340 -14.14 9.78 14.10
CA GLU A 340 -12.73 9.41 14.24
C GLU A 340 -12.53 7.96 13.80
N VAL A 341 -11.59 7.74 12.84
CA VAL A 341 -11.44 6.47 12.14
C VAL A 341 -10.97 5.39 13.08
N THR A 342 -11.85 4.50 13.44
CA THR A 342 -11.52 3.22 14.06
C THR A 342 -11.44 2.16 12.97
N LEU A 343 -10.34 1.40 12.94
CA LEU A 343 -10.21 0.27 12.03
C LEU A 343 -11.33 -0.72 12.29
N PRO A 344 -12.01 -1.21 11.25
CA PRO A 344 -12.86 -2.37 11.42
C PRO A 344 -11.99 -3.55 11.86
N ALA A 345 -12.38 -4.23 12.92
CA ALA A 345 -11.76 -5.47 13.39
C ALA A 345 -12.14 -6.63 12.43
N VAL A 346 -11.88 -6.46 11.14
CA VAL A 346 -12.19 -7.48 10.14
C VAL A 346 -10.92 -7.85 9.40
N SER A 347 -10.46 -9.07 9.63
CA SER A 347 -9.60 -9.76 8.69
C SER A 347 -10.40 -10.02 7.43
N LEU A 348 -10.05 -9.38 6.32
CA LEU A 348 -10.63 -9.66 5.00
C LEU A 348 -10.28 -11.08 4.49
N SER A 349 -9.51 -11.84 5.25
CA SER A 349 -8.98 -13.17 4.92
C SER A 349 -9.86 -14.35 5.37
N GLU A 350 -11.01 -14.15 6.03
CA GLU A 350 -11.92 -15.24 6.36
C GLU A 350 -12.82 -15.60 5.17
N GLY A 351 -12.25 -16.26 4.16
CA GLY A 351 -13.04 -16.70 3.00
C GLY A 351 -12.40 -17.73 2.09
N LEU A 352 -11.15 -18.18 2.36
CA LEU A 352 -10.56 -19.30 1.63
C LEU A 352 -9.95 -20.28 2.65
N PRO A 353 -10.37 -21.57 2.66
CA PRO A 353 -9.65 -22.59 3.39
C PRO A 353 -8.24 -22.73 2.82
N LEU A 354 -7.26 -22.87 3.71
CA LEU A 354 -5.86 -23.14 3.46
C LEU A 354 -5.63 -24.35 2.57
#